data_6a1d7a97102a80d3eeed5282e35e0b8f
#
_entry.id   6a1d7a97102a80d3eeed5282e35e0b8f
#
_cell.length_a   1.000
_cell.length_b   1.000
_cell.length_c   1.000
_cell.angle_alpha   90.00
_cell.angle_beta   90.00
_cell.angle_gamma   90.00
#
_symmetry.space_group_name_H-M   'P 1'
#
loop_
_entity.id
_entity.type
_entity.pdbx_description
1 polymer ?
#
loop_
_entity_poly.entity_id
_entity_poly.type
_entity_poly.pdbx_seq_one_letter_code
_entity_poly.pdbx_strand_id
1 'polypeptide(L)'
;MSQEQRIAIVDLADDLQVRKQRIFKVLVRLGIRPTQRREASRGNQNVATVSEAEAAVIRTEIEKSRESAGSDGARSGTFASSSSGDVGFFYLIQLEPEHDSGRFKVGFTMDLDGRLQKHRCSAPFARYIASWPCRRVWERAAIDCVTSGCDQLHTEVFRAVSTEQITVRAQTFFGMMPRLEAEVADEEAGSGSVDG
;
A
#
# COMPACT_ATOMS: atom_id res chain seq x y z
N MET A 1 -19.97 31.59 -26.04
CA MET A 1 -19.83 30.66 -24.89
C MET A 1 -18.49 29.93 -25.11
N SER A 2 -17.44 30.38 -24.41
CA SER A 2 -16.10 29.77 -24.53
C SER A 2 -16.12 28.37 -23.93
N GLN A 3 -15.85 27.37 -24.74
CA GLN A 3 -15.64 26.00 -24.21
C GLN A 3 -14.38 26.05 -23.34
N GLU A 4 -14.56 25.84 -22.05
CA GLU A 4 -13.48 25.73 -21.08
C GLU A 4 -12.61 24.52 -21.50
N GLN A 5 -11.37 24.80 -21.89
CA GLN A 5 -10.44 23.78 -22.30
C GLN A 5 -10.13 22.85 -21.14
N ARG A 6 -10.40 21.57 -21.30
CA ARG A 6 -10.20 20.55 -20.25
C ARG A 6 -9.13 19.58 -20.67
N ILE A 7 -8.27 19.24 -19.73
CA ILE A 7 -7.12 18.34 -19.95
C ILE A 7 -7.45 16.98 -19.32
N ALA A 8 -7.18 15.90 -20.07
CA ALA A 8 -7.30 14.56 -19.52
C ALA A 8 -6.16 14.29 -18.53
N ILE A 9 -6.52 13.66 -17.39
CA ILE A 9 -5.54 13.33 -16.34
C ILE A 9 -4.42 12.42 -16.87
N VAL A 10 -4.70 11.61 -17.87
CA VAL A 10 -3.70 10.75 -18.52
C VAL A 10 -2.67 11.60 -19.24
N ASP A 11 -3.11 12.59 -20.04
CA ASP A 11 -2.21 13.47 -20.79
C ASP A 11 -1.38 14.34 -19.83
N LEU A 12 -2.00 14.85 -18.77
CA LEU A 12 -1.30 15.59 -17.72
C LEU A 12 -0.25 14.72 -16.99
N ALA A 13 -0.51 13.42 -16.82
CA ALA A 13 0.43 12.49 -16.22
C ALA A 13 1.65 12.23 -17.14
N ASP A 14 1.40 12.10 -18.43
CA ASP A 14 2.41 11.91 -19.46
C ASP A 14 3.28 13.17 -19.61
N ASP A 15 2.67 14.35 -19.68
CA ASP A 15 3.37 15.65 -19.73
C ASP A 15 4.32 15.85 -18.55
N LEU A 16 3.87 15.49 -17.35
CA LEU A 16 4.66 15.64 -16.12
C LEU A 16 5.59 14.46 -15.85
N GLN A 17 5.58 13.43 -16.69
CA GLN A 17 6.35 12.18 -16.52
C GLN A 17 6.14 11.56 -15.12
N VAL A 18 4.90 11.54 -14.66
CA VAL A 18 4.50 10.94 -13.37
C VAL A 18 3.44 9.87 -13.58
N ARG A 19 3.37 8.94 -12.66
CA ARG A 19 2.30 7.93 -12.68
C ARG A 19 0.94 8.61 -12.41
N LYS A 20 -0.09 8.25 -13.15
CA LYS A 20 -1.49 8.71 -13.00
C LYS A 20 -1.95 8.72 -11.54
N GLN A 21 -1.57 7.70 -10.76
CA GLN A 21 -1.90 7.61 -9.32
C GLN A 21 -1.34 8.79 -8.50
N ARG A 22 -0.19 9.37 -8.89
CA ARG A 22 0.39 10.53 -8.20
C ARG A 22 -0.50 11.76 -8.40
N ILE A 23 -1.05 11.95 -9.61
CA ILE A 23 -1.97 13.05 -9.89
C ILE A 23 -3.25 12.90 -9.06
N PHE A 24 -3.84 11.69 -8.97
CA PHE A 24 -5.02 11.48 -8.12
C PHE A 24 -4.76 11.78 -6.65
N LYS A 25 -3.57 11.46 -6.11
CA LYS A 25 -3.20 11.84 -4.73
C LYS A 25 -3.13 13.35 -4.54
N VAL A 26 -2.60 14.07 -5.53
CA VAL A 26 -2.55 15.55 -5.51
C VAL A 26 -3.95 16.13 -5.60
N LEU A 27 -4.82 15.61 -6.47
CA LEU A 27 -6.23 16.03 -6.59
C LEU A 27 -6.97 15.91 -5.25
N VAL A 28 -6.83 14.76 -4.57
CA VAL A 28 -7.44 14.53 -3.25
C VAL A 28 -6.94 15.55 -2.23
N ARG A 29 -5.62 15.80 -2.20
CA ARG A 29 -5.01 16.77 -1.26
C ARG A 29 -5.47 18.20 -1.51
N LEU A 30 -5.66 18.57 -2.79
CA LEU A 30 -6.13 19.91 -3.18
C LEU A 30 -7.65 20.06 -3.15
N GLY A 31 -8.40 18.99 -2.86
CA GLY A 31 -9.86 19.01 -2.87
C GLY A 31 -10.47 19.14 -4.26
N ILE A 32 -9.71 18.91 -5.33
CA ILE A 32 -10.15 19.02 -6.71
C ILE A 32 -10.89 17.75 -7.13
N ARG A 33 -12.10 17.87 -7.67
CA ARG A 33 -12.90 16.74 -8.16
C ARG A 33 -12.83 16.69 -9.70
N PRO A 34 -12.19 15.68 -10.27
CA PRO A 34 -12.12 15.55 -11.73
C PRO A 34 -13.52 15.27 -12.31
N THR A 35 -13.79 15.81 -13.49
CA THR A 35 -15.03 15.56 -14.21
C THR A 35 -14.81 14.45 -15.24
N GLN A 36 -15.79 13.56 -15.37
CA GLN A 36 -15.77 12.51 -16.39
C GLN A 36 -16.29 13.07 -17.72
N ARG A 37 -15.52 12.87 -18.79
CA ARG A 37 -15.92 13.25 -20.17
C ARG A 37 -15.67 12.08 -21.10
N ARG A 38 -16.58 11.89 -22.06
CA ARG A 38 -16.35 10.96 -23.18
C ARG A 38 -15.44 11.60 -24.21
N GLU A 39 -14.38 10.92 -24.59
CA GLU A 39 -13.40 11.39 -25.53
C GLU A 39 -13.43 10.57 -26.83
N ALA A 40 -13.80 11.21 -27.94
CA ALA A 40 -13.93 10.55 -29.24
C ALA A 40 -12.58 10.03 -29.77
N SER A 41 -11.49 10.74 -29.50
CA SER A 41 -10.13 10.34 -29.87
C SER A 41 -9.66 9.04 -29.20
N ARG A 42 -10.32 8.63 -28.12
CA ARG A 42 -10.02 7.41 -27.34
C ARG A 42 -11.16 6.37 -27.38
N GLY A 43 -11.82 6.28 -28.52
CA GLY A 43 -12.88 5.28 -28.71
C GLY A 43 -14.11 5.50 -27.84
N ASN A 44 -14.50 6.75 -27.56
CA ASN A 44 -15.63 7.12 -26.70
C ASN A 44 -15.54 6.66 -25.24
N GLN A 45 -14.34 6.41 -24.74
CA GLN A 45 -14.14 6.05 -23.34
C GLN A 45 -14.34 7.23 -22.40
N ASN A 46 -14.84 6.96 -21.20
CA ASN A 46 -14.93 7.97 -20.14
C ASN A 46 -13.53 8.27 -19.60
N VAL A 47 -13.09 9.51 -19.74
CA VAL A 47 -11.79 10.00 -19.29
C VAL A 47 -12.02 11.04 -18.19
N ALA A 48 -11.28 10.92 -17.10
CA ALA A 48 -11.27 11.93 -16.04
C ALA A 48 -10.47 13.14 -16.52
N THR A 49 -11.06 14.32 -16.44
CA THR A 49 -10.52 15.59 -16.92
C THR A 49 -10.54 16.67 -15.83
N VAL A 50 -9.61 17.60 -15.92
CA VAL A 50 -9.51 18.82 -15.10
C VAL A 50 -9.52 20.06 -15.98
N SER A 51 -9.88 21.22 -15.45
CA SER A 51 -9.73 22.49 -16.16
C SER A 51 -8.27 22.88 -16.31
N GLU A 52 -7.93 23.79 -17.22
CA GLU A 52 -6.57 24.30 -17.39
C GLU A 52 -6.04 24.97 -16.11
N ALA A 53 -6.90 25.70 -15.41
CA ALA A 53 -6.54 26.34 -14.13
C ALA A 53 -6.19 25.30 -13.06
N GLU A 54 -6.98 24.22 -12.94
CA GLU A 54 -6.70 23.11 -12.02
C GLU A 54 -5.42 22.38 -12.41
N ALA A 55 -5.18 22.17 -13.70
CA ALA A 55 -3.95 21.55 -14.20
C ALA A 55 -2.71 22.39 -13.87
N ALA A 56 -2.79 23.71 -13.96
CA ALA A 56 -1.70 24.61 -13.54
C ALA A 56 -1.36 24.45 -12.06
N VAL A 57 -2.37 24.40 -11.18
CA VAL A 57 -2.15 24.16 -9.74
C VAL A 57 -1.53 22.80 -9.48
N ILE A 58 -1.95 21.76 -10.20
CA ILE A 58 -1.39 20.41 -10.08
C ILE A 58 0.08 20.39 -10.50
N ARG A 59 0.43 21.08 -11.62
CA ARG A 59 1.83 21.19 -12.10
C ARG A 59 2.71 21.84 -11.02
N THR A 60 2.29 22.96 -10.49
CA THR A 60 3.04 23.68 -9.42
C THR A 60 3.25 22.81 -8.18
N GLU A 61 2.23 22.06 -7.77
CA GLU A 61 2.33 21.21 -6.58
C GLU A 61 3.25 19.99 -6.79
N ILE A 62 3.28 19.45 -8.01
CA ILE A 62 4.21 18.37 -8.38
C ILE A 62 5.63 18.89 -8.46
N GLU A 63 5.86 20.07 -9.02
CA GLU A 63 7.18 20.72 -9.10
C GLU A 63 7.71 21.05 -7.71
N LYS A 64 6.90 21.64 -6.85
CA LYS A 64 7.26 21.89 -5.44
C LYS A 64 7.66 20.61 -4.70
N SER A 65 6.97 19.52 -5.00
CA SER A 65 7.32 18.20 -4.43
C SER A 65 8.62 17.63 -5.01
N ARG A 66 9.03 18.04 -6.22
CA ARG A 66 10.32 17.66 -6.82
C ARG A 66 11.46 18.49 -6.24
N GLU A 67 11.26 19.78 -6.07
CA GLU A 67 12.25 20.68 -5.48
C GLU A 67 12.54 20.31 -4.02
N SER A 68 11.52 19.95 -3.25
CA SER A 68 11.70 19.46 -1.88
C SER A 68 12.47 18.13 -1.81
N ALA A 69 12.39 17.30 -2.87
CA ALA A 69 13.15 16.06 -2.98
C ALA A 69 14.56 16.26 -3.55
N GLY A 70 14.82 17.39 -4.23
CA GLY A 70 16.10 17.70 -4.88
C GLY A 70 17.09 18.44 -3.99
N SER A 71 16.67 19.03 -2.88
CA SER A 71 17.56 19.78 -1.97
C SER A 71 18.29 18.92 -0.93
N ASP A 72 18.04 17.61 -0.90
CA ASP A 72 18.71 16.65 0.00
C ASP A 72 19.79 15.79 -0.68
N GLY A 73 20.33 16.25 -1.79
CA GLY A 73 21.38 15.57 -2.54
C GLY A 73 22.80 15.87 -2.07
N ALA A 74 23.13 15.88 -0.80
CA ALA A 74 24.50 15.73 -0.27
C ALA A 74 24.51 15.69 1.26
N ARG A 75 24.12 14.58 1.86
CA ARG A 75 24.62 14.20 3.20
C ARG A 75 24.68 12.69 3.33
N SER A 76 25.92 12.24 3.37
CA SER A 76 26.42 11.00 3.95
C SER A 76 25.59 10.52 5.15
N GLY A 77 25.15 9.27 5.06
CA GLY A 77 25.03 8.36 6.20
C GLY A 77 24.25 8.87 7.41
N THR A 78 22.93 8.83 7.35
CA THR A 78 22.12 8.52 8.52
C THR A 78 20.82 7.87 8.04
N PHE A 79 20.67 6.60 8.35
CA PHE A 79 19.39 5.90 8.28
C PHE A 79 18.46 6.50 9.33
N ALA A 80 17.75 7.57 8.98
CA ALA A 80 16.76 8.15 9.86
C ALA A 80 15.61 8.70 9.04
N SER A 81 14.47 8.16 9.36
CA SER A 81 13.09 8.50 9.02
C SER A 81 12.42 7.47 8.13
N SER A 82 12.18 6.27 8.68
CA SER A 82 11.09 5.43 8.23
C SER A 82 9.80 6.23 8.46
N SER A 83 9.19 6.69 7.35
CA SER A 83 7.82 7.20 7.41
C SER A 83 6.95 6.15 8.09
N SER A 84 6.10 6.54 9.04
CA SER A 84 5.19 5.62 9.77
C SER A 84 4.29 4.78 8.86
N GLY A 85 4.25 5.06 7.55
CA GLY A 85 3.56 4.29 6.52
C GLY A 85 4.33 3.08 5.98
N ASP A 86 5.58 2.86 6.39
CA ASP A 86 6.42 1.77 5.88
C ASP A 86 6.43 0.53 6.78
N VAL A 87 5.88 0.61 7.98
CA VAL A 87 5.78 -0.48 8.96
C VAL A 87 4.35 -0.97 9.06
N GLY A 88 4.16 -2.26 9.06
CA GLY A 88 2.88 -2.94 9.17
C GLY A 88 3.08 -4.43 9.40
N PHE A 89 2.26 -5.25 8.78
CA PHE A 89 2.27 -6.71 8.96
C PHE A 89 2.27 -7.42 7.62
N PHE A 90 3.13 -8.40 7.48
CA PHE A 90 2.98 -9.45 6.50
C PHE A 90 1.97 -10.47 7.05
N TYR A 91 0.99 -10.86 6.25
CA TYR A 91 -0.08 -11.75 6.68
C TYR A 91 -0.14 -13.03 5.85
N LEU A 92 -0.59 -14.09 6.49
CA LEU A 92 -0.96 -15.36 5.90
C LEU A 92 -2.43 -15.63 6.23
N ILE A 93 -3.30 -15.57 5.21
CA ILE A 93 -4.74 -15.83 5.29
C ILE A 93 -5.06 -17.11 4.55
N GLN A 94 -5.72 -18.06 5.19
CA GLN A 94 -6.35 -19.21 4.55
C GLN A 94 -7.72 -18.80 4.03
N LEU A 95 -8.00 -19.01 2.74
CA LEU A 95 -9.21 -18.48 2.11
C LEU A 95 -10.42 -19.38 2.31
N GLU A 96 -10.25 -20.69 2.16
CA GLU A 96 -11.33 -21.68 2.20
C GLU A 96 -10.91 -22.90 3.04
N PRO A 97 -10.81 -22.75 4.37
CA PRO A 97 -10.22 -23.77 5.24
C PRO A 97 -10.93 -25.14 5.18
N GLU A 98 -12.23 -25.15 4.93
CA GLU A 98 -13.03 -26.37 4.92
C GLU A 98 -13.10 -27.06 3.55
N HIS A 99 -12.92 -26.29 2.46
CA HIS A 99 -13.08 -26.80 1.09
C HIS A 99 -11.75 -26.93 0.35
N ASP A 100 -10.81 -26.02 0.60
CA ASP A 100 -9.48 -25.99 0.00
C ASP A 100 -8.47 -25.49 1.04
N SER A 101 -8.12 -26.38 1.97
CA SER A 101 -7.25 -26.05 3.10
C SER A 101 -5.85 -25.61 2.68
N GLY A 102 -5.39 -25.98 1.49
CA GLY A 102 -4.13 -25.55 0.93
C GLY A 102 -4.15 -24.16 0.28
N ARG A 103 -5.33 -23.57 0.07
CA ARG A 103 -5.47 -22.28 -0.61
C ARG A 103 -5.30 -21.14 0.36
N PHE A 104 -4.27 -20.32 0.12
CA PHE A 104 -3.94 -19.21 1.00
C PHE A 104 -3.57 -17.94 0.22
N LYS A 105 -3.61 -16.83 0.93
CA LYS A 105 -3.19 -15.52 0.45
C LYS A 105 -2.16 -14.93 1.38
N VAL A 106 -1.15 -14.29 0.81
CA VAL A 106 -0.12 -13.54 1.53
C VAL A 106 -0.09 -12.09 1.04
N GLY A 107 0.48 -11.20 1.82
CA GLY A 107 0.68 -9.80 1.46
C GLY A 107 0.97 -8.94 2.68
N PHE A 108 1.05 -7.63 2.45
CA PHE A 108 1.30 -6.62 3.47
C PHE A 108 0.04 -5.81 3.78
N THR A 109 -0.13 -5.44 5.04
CA THR A 109 -1.17 -4.51 5.48
C THR A 109 -0.71 -3.73 6.71
N MET A 110 -1.25 -2.54 6.88
CA MET A 110 -1.13 -1.76 8.12
C MET A 110 -2.32 -2.02 9.07
N ASP A 111 -3.40 -2.62 8.56
CA ASP A 111 -4.63 -2.91 9.27
C ASP A 111 -5.03 -4.37 8.99
N LEU A 112 -4.78 -5.25 9.95
CA LEU A 112 -5.07 -6.68 9.85
C LEU A 112 -6.58 -6.95 9.80
N ASP A 113 -7.35 -6.32 10.68
CA ASP A 113 -8.80 -6.58 10.80
C ASP A 113 -9.56 -6.10 9.57
N GLY A 114 -9.31 -4.89 9.12
CA GLY A 114 -9.91 -4.36 7.90
C GLY A 114 -9.47 -5.14 6.66
N ARG A 115 -8.25 -5.69 6.65
CA ARG A 115 -7.79 -6.54 5.56
C ARG A 115 -8.55 -7.87 5.52
N LEU A 116 -8.74 -8.53 6.67
CA LEU A 116 -9.48 -9.77 6.75
C LEU A 116 -10.95 -9.57 6.35
N GLN A 117 -11.59 -8.50 6.83
CA GLN A 117 -12.97 -8.17 6.44
C GLN A 117 -13.12 -8.00 4.92
N LYS A 118 -12.17 -7.32 4.27
CA LYS A 118 -12.18 -7.18 2.80
C LYS A 118 -12.06 -8.52 2.09
N HIS A 119 -11.28 -9.46 2.63
CA HIS A 119 -11.18 -10.80 2.04
C HIS A 119 -12.46 -11.61 2.26
N ARG A 120 -13.12 -11.47 3.40
CA ARG A 120 -14.39 -12.14 3.68
C ARG A 120 -15.55 -11.74 2.76
N CYS A 121 -15.47 -10.60 2.09
CA CYS A 121 -16.46 -10.24 1.06
C CYS A 121 -16.46 -11.22 -0.12
N SER A 122 -15.32 -11.83 -0.45
CA SER A 122 -15.18 -12.81 -1.56
C SER A 122 -14.90 -14.23 -1.10
N ALA A 123 -14.40 -14.41 0.11
CA ALA A 123 -14.09 -15.67 0.76
C ALA A 123 -14.61 -15.63 2.21
N PRO A 124 -15.91 -15.91 2.45
CA PRO A 124 -16.56 -15.70 3.75
C PRO A 124 -15.90 -16.44 4.91
N PHE A 125 -15.30 -17.59 4.64
CA PHE A 125 -14.64 -18.44 5.63
C PHE A 125 -13.15 -18.12 5.81
N ALA A 126 -12.67 -17.06 5.19
CA ALA A 126 -11.27 -16.65 5.32
C ALA A 126 -10.89 -16.38 6.77
N ARG A 127 -9.73 -16.91 7.18
CA ARG A 127 -9.17 -16.71 8.52
C ARG A 127 -7.67 -16.47 8.48
N TYR A 128 -7.17 -15.73 9.44
CA TYR A 128 -5.74 -15.63 9.65
C TYR A 128 -5.16 -16.95 10.13
N ILE A 129 -3.99 -17.31 9.57
CA ILE A 129 -3.12 -18.35 10.12
C ILE A 129 -2.06 -17.69 10.99
N ALA A 130 -1.38 -16.65 10.48
CA ALA A 130 -0.34 -15.94 11.19
C ALA A 130 -0.09 -14.54 10.57
N SER A 131 0.59 -13.69 11.33
CA SER A 131 1.12 -12.41 10.86
C SER A 131 2.46 -12.11 11.50
N TRP A 132 3.29 -11.31 10.81
CA TRP A 132 4.63 -10.93 11.26
C TRP A 132 4.83 -9.44 11.05
N PRO A 133 5.46 -8.71 11.98
CA PRO A 133 5.87 -7.33 11.76
C PRO A 133 6.71 -7.24 10.49
N CYS A 134 6.39 -6.30 9.61
CA CYS A 134 6.99 -6.22 8.29
C CYS A 134 7.14 -4.78 7.84
N ARG A 135 8.26 -4.45 7.19
CA ARG A 135 8.37 -3.22 6.41
C ARG A 135 7.81 -3.46 5.01
N ARG A 136 7.13 -2.47 4.44
CA ARG A 136 6.58 -2.57 3.08
C ARG A 136 7.64 -2.96 2.04
N VAL A 137 8.88 -2.49 2.20
CA VAL A 137 9.99 -2.84 1.29
C VAL A 137 10.37 -4.31 1.32
N TRP A 138 10.02 -5.06 2.37
CA TRP A 138 10.29 -6.50 2.49
C TRP A 138 9.18 -7.36 1.86
N GLU A 139 8.00 -6.79 1.57
CA GLU A 139 6.82 -7.53 1.11
C GLU A 139 7.12 -8.46 -0.06
N ARG A 140 7.78 -7.93 -1.10
CA ARG A 140 8.06 -8.73 -2.30
C ARG A 140 9.00 -9.90 -2.02
N ALA A 141 10.10 -9.65 -1.31
CA ALA A 141 11.04 -10.69 -0.91
C ALA A 141 10.40 -11.73 0.01
N ALA A 142 9.54 -11.28 0.94
CA ALA A 142 8.77 -12.17 1.82
C ALA A 142 7.82 -13.07 1.01
N ILE A 143 7.06 -12.51 0.05
CA ILE A 143 6.20 -13.30 -0.83
C ILE A 143 7.02 -14.36 -1.55
N ASP A 144 8.08 -13.97 -2.26
CA ASP A 144 8.90 -14.88 -3.06
C ASP A 144 9.54 -16.00 -2.21
N CYS A 145 10.01 -15.69 -1.00
CA CYS A 145 10.59 -16.66 -0.07
C CYS A 145 9.53 -17.61 0.52
N VAL A 146 8.44 -17.06 1.04
CA VAL A 146 7.41 -17.81 1.77
C VAL A 146 6.62 -18.73 0.82
N THR A 147 6.38 -18.29 -0.40
CA THR A 147 5.61 -19.05 -1.41
C THR A 147 6.48 -19.89 -2.35
N SER A 148 7.78 -19.98 -2.08
CA SER A 148 8.69 -20.80 -2.88
C SER A 148 8.20 -22.25 -2.94
N GLY A 149 8.06 -22.78 -4.17
CA GLY A 149 7.56 -24.14 -4.40
C GLY A 149 6.06 -24.33 -4.18
N CYS A 150 5.29 -23.26 -4.04
CA CYS A 150 3.82 -23.31 -4.05
C CYS A 150 3.27 -23.04 -5.45
N ASP A 151 2.10 -23.60 -5.75
CA ASP A 151 1.40 -23.30 -6.98
C ASP A 151 0.76 -21.91 -6.90
N GLN A 152 1.16 -21.00 -7.77
CA GLN A 152 0.54 -19.69 -7.84
C GLN A 152 -0.77 -19.78 -8.61
N LEU A 153 -1.89 -19.53 -7.93
CA LEU A 153 -3.23 -19.53 -8.51
C LEU A 153 -3.63 -18.16 -9.05
N HIS A 154 -3.17 -17.10 -8.40
CA HIS A 154 -3.40 -15.72 -8.77
C HIS A 154 -2.28 -14.85 -8.16
N THR A 155 -2.24 -13.54 -8.41
CA THR A 155 -1.16 -12.61 -8.07
C THR A 155 -0.59 -12.78 -6.65
N GLU A 156 -1.44 -12.98 -5.65
CA GLU A 156 -1.05 -13.14 -4.23
C GLU A 156 -1.77 -14.34 -3.59
N VAL A 157 -2.38 -15.19 -4.42
CA VAL A 157 -3.08 -16.41 -3.99
C VAL A 157 -2.30 -17.61 -4.46
N PHE A 158 -2.02 -18.50 -3.53
CA PHE A 158 -1.19 -19.67 -3.74
C PHE A 158 -1.87 -20.91 -3.17
N ARG A 159 -1.41 -22.08 -3.62
CA ARG A 159 -1.76 -23.38 -3.07
C ARG A 159 -0.50 -24.08 -2.59
N ALA A 160 -0.54 -24.59 -1.37
CA ALA A 160 0.50 -25.41 -0.78
C ALA A 160 -0.08 -26.73 -0.29
N VAL A 161 0.79 -27.72 -0.17
CA VAL A 161 0.44 -29.04 0.40
C VAL A 161 0.15 -28.90 1.91
N SER A 162 0.86 -27.99 2.60
CA SER A 162 0.71 -27.75 4.04
C SER A 162 0.91 -26.28 4.39
N THR A 163 -0.01 -25.74 5.17
CA THR A 163 0.08 -24.37 5.71
C THR A 163 1.15 -24.24 6.79
N GLU A 164 1.48 -25.34 7.48
CA GLU A 164 2.56 -25.37 8.47
C GLU A 164 3.91 -25.09 7.81
N GLN A 165 4.18 -25.66 6.64
CA GLN A 165 5.42 -25.40 5.90
C GLN A 165 5.55 -23.93 5.52
N ILE A 166 4.45 -23.29 5.11
CA ILE A 166 4.42 -21.88 4.79
C ILE A 166 4.69 -21.03 6.02
N THR A 167 4.07 -21.38 7.15
CA THR A 167 4.30 -20.71 8.44
C THR A 167 5.76 -20.81 8.88
N VAL A 168 6.38 -21.98 8.78
CA VAL A 168 7.80 -22.19 9.11
C VAL A 168 8.71 -21.35 8.22
N ARG A 169 8.46 -21.29 6.90
CA ARG A 169 9.23 -20.44 5.99
C ARG A 169 9.11 -18.96 6.34
N ALA A 170 7.90 -18.52 6.67
CA ALA A 170 7.67 -17.14 7.09
C ALA A 170 8.39 -16.84 8.42
N GLN A 171 8.32 -17.73 9.39
CA GLN A 171 9.05 -17.58 10.65
C GLN A 171 10.56 -17.50 10.42
N THR A 172 11.10 -18.34 9.54
CA THR A 172 12.52 -18.32 9.19
C THR A 172 12.91 -17.01 8.53
N PHE A 173 12.13 -16.55 7.54
CA PHE A 173 12.38 -15.28 6.85
C PHE A 173 12.36 -14.10 7.82
N PHE A 174 11.28 -13.95 8.60
CA PHE A 174 11.15 -12.83 9.54
C PHE A 174 12.08 -12.93 10.74
N GLY A 175 12.51 -14.13 11.11
CA GLY A 175 13.54 -14.35 12.13
C GLY A 175 14.93 -13.84 11.73
N MET A 176 15.20 -13.73 10.42
CA MET A 176 16.46 -13.15 9.89
C MET A 176 16.37 -11.64 9.68
N MET A 177 15.15 -11.06 9.69
CA MET A 177 14.97 -9.62 9.49
C MET A 177 15.30 -8.85 10.77
N PRO A 178 15.76 -7.58 10.63
CA PRO A 178 15.94 -6.71 11.78
C PRO A 178 14.63 -6.60 12.59
N ARG A 179 14.75 -6.64 13.91
CA ARG A 179 13.59 -6.42 14.79
C ARG A 179 13.02 -5.02 14.52
N LEU A 180 11.73 -4.95 14.27
CA LEU A 180 11.01 -3.70 14.25
C LEU A 180 10.67 -3.40 15.71
N GLU A 181 11.25 -2.34 16.25
CA GLU A 181 10.86 -1.81 17.56
C GLU A 181 9.40 -1.36 17.40
N ALA A 182 8.50 -2.03 18.10
CA ALA A 182 7.18 -1.47 18.36
C ALA A 182 7.45 -0.22 19.21
N GLU A 183 6.98 0.94 18.79
CA GLU A 183 6.85 2.09 19.69
C GLU A 183 5.91 1.62 20.81
N VAL A 184 6.50 1.18 21.92
CA VAL A 184 5.79 0.99 23.17
C VAL A 184 5.44 2.41 23.60
N ALA A 185 4.19 2.81 23.41
CA ALA A 185 3.66 3.98 24.09
C ALA A 185 3.79 3.66 25.60
N ASP A 186 4.76 4.33 26.25
CA ASP A 186 4.91 4.33 27.68
C ASP A 186 3.63 4.93 28.30
N GLU A 187 2.68 4.10 28.64
CA GLU A 187 1.72 4.40 29.71
C GLU A 187 2.46 4.24 31.04
N GLU A 188 3.29 5.19 31.36
CA GLU A 188 3.70 5.44 32.74
C GLU A 188 2.44 5.88 33.53
N ALA A 189 1.72 4.89 34.01
CA ALA A 189 0.70 5.10 35.00
C ALA A 189 1.36 5.70 36.25
N GLY A 190 1.11 6.98 36.47
CA GLY A 190 1.52 7.71 37.65
C GLY A 190 1.02 7.00 38.90
N SER A 191 1.93 6.35 39.61
CA SER A 191 1.75 5.90 40.97
C SER A 191 1.62 7.14 41.87
N GLY A 192 0.38 7.57 42.09
CA GLY A 192 0.04 8.53 43.11
C GLY A 192 0.28 7.92 44.48
N SER A 193 1.36 8.35 45.11
CA SER A 193 1.62 8.17 46.54
C SER A 193 0.49 8.84 47.32
N VAL A 194 -0.25 8.09 48.12
CA VAL A 194 -1.16 8.60 49.15
C VAL A 194 -0.45 8.38 50.48
N ASP A 195 0.23 9.43 50.91
CA ASP A 195 0.60 9.60 52.33
C ASP A 195 -0.46 10.48 52.97
N GLY A 196 -0.97 10.05 54.13
CA GLY A 196 -1.84 10.80 55.00
C GLY A 196 -2.53 9.92 56.03
#